data_19103ce535e9111d952f3845196b1a9b
#
_entry.id   19103ce535e9111d952f3845196b1a9b
#
_cell.length_a   1.000
_cell.length_b   1.000
_cell.length_c   1.000
_cell.angle_alpha   90.00
_cell.angle_beta   90.00
_cell.angle_gamma   90.00
#
_symmetry.space_group_name_H-M   'P 1'
#
loop_
_entity.id
_entity.type
_entity.pdbx_description
1 polymer ?
#
loop_
_entity_poly.entity_id
_entity_poly.type
_entity_poly.pdbx_seq_one_letter_code
_entity_poly.pdbx_strand_id
1 'polypeptide(L)'
;SLDNRLTASVGQPALSASLLVKAQQTWQQLTGSQPTGEVVALVVLRNMGWYFSPVNFYIGFDDNHQPSHFLAEVSNTPWNKRHYYGFLLTGEKTLYQHDKGFHVSPFNPINQQYHWRVEIHPKRYASANDNPEQNGFDVVIDIGLTDSRGKVFNAGVSLKGVQLDE
;
A
#
# COMPACT_ATOMS: atom_id res chain seq x y z
N SER A 1 -20.87 -8.12 -7.79
CA SER A 1 -19.52 -8.06 -7.22
C SER A 1 -19.64 -7.63 -5.77
N LEU A 2 -19.30 -8.53 -4.89
CA LEU A 2 -19.20 -8.20 -3.46
C LEU A 2 -18.03 -7.24 -3.29
N ASP A 3 -18.37 -5.98 -3.07
CA ASP A 3 -17.41 -4.95 -2.72
C ASP A 3 -16.93 -5.22 -1.29
N ASN A 4 -15.96 -6.10 -1.14
CA ASN A 4 -15.32 -6.41 0.14
C ASN A 4 -14.38 -5.27 0.56
N ARG A 5 -14.90 -4.04 0.59
CA ARG A 5 -14.17 -2.92 1.17
C ARG A 5 -14.18 -3.05 2.68
N LEU A 6 -13.13 -3.61 3.21
CA LEU A 6 -12.89 -3.57 4.63
C LEU A 6 -12.48 -2.15 5.03
N THR A 7 -13.32 -1.48 5.77
CA THR A 7 -12.93 -0.29 6.52
C THR A 7 -12.04 -0.77 7.68
N ALA A 8 -10.75 -0.82 7.44
CA ALA A 8 -9.79 -1.06 8.49
C ALA A 8 -9.57 0.24 9.28
N SER A 9 -9.69 0.18 10.60
CA SER A 9 -9.18 1.26 11.44
C SER A 9 -7.65 1.19 11.37
N VAL A 10 -7.05 2.24 10.82
CA VAL A 10 -5.60 2.33 10.68
C VAL A 10 -5.04 3.02 11.91
N GLY A 11 -4.21 2.29 12.65
CA GLY A 11 -3.28 2.92 13.56
C GLY A 11 -2.11 3.47 12.74
N GLN A 12 -1.76 4.72 12.99
CA GLN A 12 -0.55 5.33 12.46
C GLN A 12 0.51 5.22 13.56
N PRO A 13 1.28 4.11 13.64
CA PRO A 13 2.37 4.05 14.59
C PRO A 13 3.45 5.02 14.16
N ALA A 14 4.03 5.73 15.11
CA ALA A 14 5.26 6.45 14.87
C ALA A 14 6.27 5.51 14.22
N LEU A 15 6.73 5.85 13.02
CA LEU A 15 7.69 5.04 12.29
C LEU A 15 9.00 5.03 13.07
N SER A 16 9.46 3.86 13.51
CA SER A 16 10.79 3.76 14.10
C SER A 16 11.85 4.07 13.05
N ALA A 17 12.98 4.61 13.48
CA ALA A 17 14.08 4.94 12.56
C ALA A 17 14.54 3.72 11.76
N SER A 18 14.51 2.52 12.35
CA SER A 18 14.89 1.28 11.67
C SER A 18 13.91 0.87 10.58
N LEU A 19 12.62 1.04 10.79
CA LEU A 19 11.59 0.76 9.77
C LEU A 19 11.66 1.75 8.62
N LEU A 20 11.92 3.03 8.92
CA LEU A 20 12.11 4.06 7.91
C LEU A 20 13.29 3.74 7.00
N VAL A 21 14.43 3.41 7.58
CA VAL A 21 15.64 3.03 6.81
C VAL A 21 15.36 1.80 5.95
N LYS A 22 14.69 0.80 6.50
CA LYS A 22 14.36 -0.42 5.75
C LYS A 22 13.42 -0.14 4.57
N ALA A 23 12.41 0.68 4.77
CA ALA A 23 11.49 1.08 3.70
C ALA A 23 12.24 1.84 2.61
N GLN A 24 13.08 2.80 2.96
CA GLN A 24 13.88 3.57 2.01
C GLN A 24 14.84 2.68 1.21
N GLN A 25 15.53 1.77 1.86
CA GLN A 25 16.43 0.83 1.19
C GLN A 25 15.66 -0.11 0.25
N THR A 26 14.50 -0.58 0.65
CA THR A 26 13.66 -1.44 -0.17
C THR A 26 13.18 -0.71 -1.43
N TRP A 27 12.74 0.54 -1.30
CA TRP A 27 12.40 1.35 -2.48
C TRP A 27 13.59 1.57 -3.40
N GLN A 28 14.77 1.82 -2.84
CA GLN A 28 15.99 1.97 -3.64
C GLN A 28 16.27 0.72 -4.48
N GLN A 29 16.09 -0.45 -3.90
CA GLN A 29 16.29 -1.72 -4.61
C GLN A 29 15.22 -1.98 -5.67
N LEU A 30 13.95 -1.69 -5.36
CA LEU A 30 12.82 -2.01 -6.24
C LEU A 30 12.57 -0.96 -7.33
N THR A 31 12.83 0.31 -7.04
CA THR A 31 12.46 1.42 -7.94
C THR A 31 13.67 2.20 -8.46
N GLY A 32 14.82 2.03 -7.86
CA GLY A 32 16.03 2.82 -8.17
C GLY A 32 16.08 4.19 -7.52
N SER A 33 15.10 4.54 -6.67
CA SER A 33 15.07 5.81 -5.97
C SER A 33 14.44 5.69 -4.58
N GLN A 34 14.60 6.74 -3.79
CA GLN A 34 13.97 6.86 -2.47
C GLN A 34 13.10 8.10 -2.42
N PRO A 35 12.02 8.09 -1.61
CA PRO A 35 11.26 9.31 -1.36
C PRO A 35 12.16 10.34 -0.66
N THR A 36 12.04 11.60 -1.08
CA THR A 36 12.84 12.71 -0.53
C THR A 36 12.20 13.38 0.67
N GLY A 37 10.91 13.17 0.86
CA GLY A 37 10.13 13.73 1.96
C GLY A 37 9.73 12.67 2.98
N GLU A 38 8.58 12.87 3.60
CA GLU A 38 8.06 12.03 4.66
C GLU A 38 7.67 10.64 4.17
N VAL A 39 7.70 9.69 5.09
CA VAL A 39 7.21 8.33 4.90
C VAL A 39 6.13 8.05 5.93
N VAL A 40 4.97 7.61 5.46
CA VAL A 40 3.83 7.24 6.30
C VAL A 40 3.64 5.74 6.24
N ALA A 41 3.52 5.10 7.40
CA ALA A 41 3.18 3.70 7.51
C ALA A 41 1.69 3.53 7.82
N LEU A 42 1.04 2.66 7.07
CA LEU A 42 -0.36 2.31 7.27
C LEU A 42 -0.42 0.84 7.70
N VAL A 43 -0.71 0.62 8.97
CA VAL A 43 -0.83 -0.73 9.51
C VAL A 43 -2.28 -1.18 9.45
N VAL A 44 -2.54 -2.26 8.74
CA VAL A 44 -3.86 -2.85 8.66
C VAL A 44 -3.99 -3.83 9.83
N LEU A 45 -4.80 -3.46 10.83
CA LEU A 45 -4.96 -4.22 12.06
C LEU A 45 -5.86 -5.46 11.92
N ARG A 46 -6.46 -5.67 10.77
CA ARG A 46 -7.33 -6.82 10.50
C ARG A 46 -6.85 -7.61 9.30
N ASN A 47 -6.90 -8.93 9.43
CA ASN A 47 -6.67 -9.83 8.31
C ASN A 47 -7.69 -9.53 7.21
N MET A 48 -7.20 -9.20 6.02
CA MET A 48 -8.02 -9.02 4.83
C MET A 48 -8.40 -10.38 4.25
N GLY A 49 -9.20 -11.17 5.00
CA GLY A 49 -9.69 -12.47 4.56
C GLY A 49 -8.62 -13.58 4.59
N TRP A 50 -9.03 -14.75 4.16
CA TRP A 50 -8.25 -15.99 4.23
C TRP A 50 -7.03 -16.02 3.30
N TYR A 51 -6.93 -15.09 2.36
CA TYR A 51 -5.95 -15.11 1.29
C TYR A 51 -4.79 -14.14 1.48
N PHE A 52 -4.92 -13.20 2.41
CA PHE A 52 -3.87 -12.23 2.69
C PHE A 52 -3.45 -12.28 4.14
N SER A 53 -2.19 -12.47 4.31
CA SER A 53 -1.49 -12.26 5.57
C SER A 53 -1.48 -10.78 5.93
N PRO A 54 -1.14 -10.41 7.17
CA PRO A 54 -1.03 -9.00 7.55
C PRO A 54 -0.23 -8.21 6.52
N VAL A 55 -0.81 -7.12 6.06
CA VAL A 55 -0.19 -6.24 5.07
C VAL A 55 0.07 -4.90 5.72
N ASN A 56 1.30 -4.45 5.63
CA ASN A 56 1.69 -3.10 5.98
C ASN A 56 1.94 -2.31 4.69
N PHE A 57 1.39 -1.11 4.62
CA PHE A 57 1.62 -0.22 3.50
C PHE A 57 2.47 0.96 3.93
N TYR A 58 3.33 1.42 3.04
CA TYR A 58 4.15 2.61 3.25
C TYR A 58 3.96 3.52 2.05
N ILE A 59 3.79 4.79 2.32
CA ILE A 59 3.69 5.82 1.30
C ILE A 59 4.82 6.82 1.53
N GLY A 60 5.65 7.02 0.52
CA GLY A 60 6.70 8.02 0.51
C GLY A 60 6.26 9.27 -0.24
N PHE A 61 6.66 10.42 0.27
CA PHE A 61 6.35 11.73 -0.30
C PHE A 61 7.63 12.41 -0.74
N ASP A 62 7.51 13.33 -1.68
CA ASP A 62 8.61 14.21 -2.09
C ASP A 62 8.69 15.48 -1.23
N ASP A 63 9.64 16.36 -1.52
CA ASP A 63 9.84 17.61 -0.79
C ASP A 63 8.66 18.58 -0.93
N ASN A 64 7.81 18.39 -1.92
CA ASN A 64 6.60 19.19 -2.16
C ASN A 64 5.35 18.55 -1.56
N HIS A 65 5.50 17.57 -0.66
CA HIS A 65 4.41 16.81 -0.03
C HIS A 65 3.51 16.07 -1.05
N GLN A 66 4.07 15.72 -2.21
CA GLN A 66 3.36 14.92 -3.19
C GLN A 66 3.71 13.45 -3.02
N PRO A 67 2.74 12.53 -3.12
CA PRO A 67 3.03 11.11 -3.07
C PRO A 67 3.95 10.70 -4.22
N SER A 68 5.01 10.00 -3.90
CA SER A 68 6.04 9.60 -4.87
C SER A 68 6.29 8.10 -4.92
N HIS A 69 6.15 7.41 -3.80
CA HIS A 69 6.51 6.00 -3.67
C HIS A 69 5.45 5.23 -2.88
N PHE A 70 5.19 4.00 -3.30
CA PHE A 70 4.31 3.05 -2.61
C PHE A 70 5.08 1.76 -2.31
N LEU A 71 4.87 1.21 -1.12
CA LEU A 71 5.43 -0.06 -0.70
C LEU A 71 4.38 -0.87 0.05
N ALA A 72 4.25 -2.14 -0.30
CA ALA A 72 3.45 -3.10 0.43
C ALA A 72 4.36 -4.19 1.00
N GLU A 73 4.25 -4.45 2.28
CA GLU A 73 4.89 -5.56 2.97
C GLU A 73 3.86 -6.65 3.22
N VAL A 74 4.03 -7.78 2.57
CA VAL A 74 3.13 -8.92 2.67
C VAL A 74 3.84 -10.04 3.42
N SER A 75 3.25 -10.48 4.53
CA SER A 75 3.77 -11.61 5.30
C SER A 75 3.05 -12.88 4.87
N ASN A 76 3.79 -13.93 4.59
CA ASN A 76 3.22 -15.23 4.26
C ASN A 76 3.29 -16.15 5.48
N THR A 77 2.14 -16.50 6.02
CA THR A 77 2.02 -17.54 7.05
C THR A 77 1.72 -18.89 6.38
N PRO A 78 2.25 -20.01 6.86
CA PRO A 78 2.98 -20.23 8.11
C PRO A 78 4.51 -19.99 8.05
N TRP A 79 5.07 -19.68 6.88
CA TRP A 79 6.52 -19.67 6.66
C TRP A 79 7.20 -18.41 7.18
N ASN A 80 6.46 -17.41 7.65
CA ASN A 80 6.94 -16.13 8.17
C ASN A 80 7.89 -15.41 7.19
N LYS A 81 7.67 -15.60 5.91
CA LYS A 81 8.40 -14.91 4.85
C LYS A 81 7.71 -13.60 4.52
N ARG A 82 8.49 -12.53 4.44
CA ARG A 82 8.02 -11.22 4.04
C ARG A 82 8.40 -10.94 2.59
N HIS A 83 7.43 -10.45 1.83
CA HIS A 83 7.65 -9.97 0.48
C HIS A 83 7.27 -8.52 0.37
N TYR A 84 8.05 -7.80 -0.41
CA TYR A 84 7.86 -6.38 -0.63
C TYR A 84 7.52 -6.12 -2.08
N TYR A 85 6.45 -5.36 -2.31
CA TYR A 85 6.05 -4.86 -3.61
C TYR A 85 6.12 -3.35 -3.56
N GLY A 86 6.93 -2.75 -4.43
CA GLY A 86 7.15 -1.31 -4.41
C GLY A 86 7.18 -0.74 -5.81
N PHE A 87 6.60 0.45 -5.97
CA PHE A 87 6.55 1.16 -7.24
C PHE A 87 6.40 2.65 -7.04
N LEU A 88 6.70 3.39 -8.11
CA LEU A 88 6.54 4.84 -8.13
C LEU A 88 5.07 5.20 -8.31
N LEU A 89 4.64 6.23 -7.60
CA LEU A 89 3.32 6.82 -7.74
C LEU A 89 3.34 7.91 -8.80
N THR A 90 2.31 7.94 -9.64
CA THR A 90 2.18 8.90 -10.73
C THR A 90 0.85 9.64 -10.61
N GLY A 91 0.89 10.88 -10.09
CA GLY A 91 -0.33 11.66 -9.88
C GLY A 91 -1.24 11.10 -8.77
N GLU A 92 -2.54 11.35 -8.87
CA GLU A 92 -3.51 10.93 -7.87
C GLU A 92 -3.87 9.44 -7.95
N LYS A 93 -3.69 8.83 -9.11
CA LYS A 93 -4.04 7.42 -9.35
C LYS A 93 -2.90 6.72 -10.07
N THR A 94 -2.46 5.61 -9.50
CA THR A 94 -1.42 4.76 -10.06
C THR A 94 -1.95 3.34 -10.25
N LEU A 95 -1.77 2.80 -11.45
CA LEU A 95 -2.03 1.40 -11.76
C LEU A 95 -0.68 0.70 -11.96
N TYR A 96 -0.49 -0.41 -11.28
CA TYR A 96 0.73 -1.21 -11.38
C TYR A 96 0.39 -2.68 -11.46
N GLN A 97 1.10 -3.40 -12.32
CA GLN A 97 0.89 -4.81 -12.56
C GLN A 97 2.23 -5.52 -12.55
N HIS A 98 2.29 -6.67 -11.90
CA HIS A 98 3.48 -7.50 -11.86
C HIS A 98 3.12 -8.97 -11.63
N ASP A 99 4.04 -9.85 -11.97
CA ASP A 99 3.90 -11.26 -11.71
C ASP A 99 3.96 -11.55 -10.21
N LYS A 100 3.22 -12.57 -9.78
CA LYS A 100 3.30 -13.03 -8.40
C LYS A 100 4.65 -13.69 -8.15
N GLY A 101 5.45 -13.08 -7.28
CA GLY A 101 6.81 -13.54 -6.97
C GLY A 101 6.92 -14.78 -6.09
N PHE A 102 5.77 -15.39 -5.72
CA PHE A 102 5.77 -16.58 -4.87
C PHE A 102 5.46 -17.84 -5.65
N HIS A 103 6.35 -18.81 -5.56
CA HIS A 103 6.01 -20.18 -5.93
C HIS A 103 5.32 -20.87 -4.75
N VAL A 104 3.99 -20.89 -4.76
CA VAL A 104 3.21 -21.47 -3.66
C VAL A 104 3.18 -22.98 -3.71
N SER A 105 3.39 -23.60 -4.86
CA SER A 105 3.45 -25.05 -5.01
C SER A 105 4.15 -25.42 -6.32
N PRO A 106 5.02 -26.45 -6.29
CA PRO A 106 5.61 -26.97 -7.55
C PRO A 106 4.56 -27.59 -8.49
N PHE A 107 3.33 -27.79 -8.04
CA PHE A 107 2.24 -28.37 -8.82
C PHE A 107 1.28 -27.34 -9.42
N ASN A 108 1.41 -26.07 -9.06
CA ASN A 108 0.65 -24.98 -9.67
C ASN A 108 1.59 -24.13 -10.52
N PRO A 109 1.56 -24.27 -11.85
CA PRO A 109 2.25 -23.34 -12.74
C PRO A 109 1.54 -21.99 -12.59
N ILE A 110 2.24 -21.05 -11.99
CA ILE A 110 1.62 -19.82 -11.53
C ILE A 110 1.82 -18.74 -12.56
N ASN A 111 0.86 -18.63 -13.46
CA ASN A 111 0.66 -17.43 -14.25
C ASN A 111 -0.28 -16.48 -13.52
N GLN A 112 0.05 -16.16 -12.27
CA GLN A 112 -0.72 -15.21 -11.48
C GLN A 112 -0.08 -13.84 -11.53
N GLN A 113 -0.91 -12.83 -11.68
CA GLN A 113 -0.49 -11.44 -11.72
C GLN A 113 -1.22 -10.63 -10.66
N TYR A 114 -0.49 -9.77 -9.99
CA TYR A 114 -1.04 -8.75 -9.12
C TYR A 114 -1.33 -7.48 -9.91
N HIS A 115 -2.50 -6.92 -9.63
CA HIS A 115 -2.93 -5.62 -10.14
C HIS A 115 -3.16 -4.70 -8.96
N TRP A 116 -2.43 -3.61 -8.94
CA TRP A 116 -2.53 -2.60 -7.89
C TRP A 116 -3.18 -1.34 -8.44
N ARG A 117 -4.14 -0.81 -7.72
CA ARG A 117 -4.65 0.53 -7.93
C ARG A 117 -4.49 1.30 -6.64
N VAL A 118 -3.69 2.35 -6.68
CA VAL A 118 -3.45 3.22 -5.53
C VAL A 118 -3.93 4.61 -5.89
N GLU A 119 -4.86 5.13 -5.13
CA GLU A 119 -5.37 6.49 -5.25
C GLU A 119 -5.06 7.24 -3.97
N ILE A 120 -4.43 8.39 -4.09
CA ILE A 120 -4.10 9.26 -2.98
C ILE A 120 -4.62 10.64 -3.33
N HIS A 121 -5.64 11.07 -2.58
CA HIS A 121 -6.30 12.35 -2.81
C HIS A 121 -6.02 13.30 -1.65
N PRO A 122 -5.63 14.56 -1.93
CA PRO A 122 -5.55 15.56 -0.87
C PRO A 122 -6.90 15.68 -0.17
N LYS A 123 -6.86 15.75 1.16
CA LYS A 123 -8.07 15.98 1.94
C LYS A 123 -8.66 17.33 1.56
N ARG A 124 -9.87 17.33 1.01
CA ARG A 124 -10.61 18.55 0.77
C ARG A 124 -11.31 18.96 2.06
N TYR A 125 -11.07 20.18 2.50
CA TYR A 125 -11.76 20.74 3.66
C TYR A 125 -13.25 20.86 3.35
N ALA A 126 -14.06 20.09 4.06
CA ALA A 126 -15.51 20.09 3.84
C ALA A 126 -16.23 21.15 4.67
N SER A 127 -15.57 21.75 5.67
CA SER A 127 -16.15 22.78 6.53
C SER A 127 -15.15 23.82 6.96
N ALA A 128 -15.66 25.01 7.32
CA ALA A 128 -14.86 26.14 7.80
C ALA A 128 -14.14 25.85 9.15
N ASN A 129 -14.51 24.75 9.82
CA ASN A 129 -13.91 24.35 11.08
C ASN A 129 -12.71 23.41 10.90
N ASP A 130 -12.44 22.94 9.66
CA ASP A 130 -11.29 22.13 9.38
C ASP A 130 -10.03 23.00 9.43
N ASN A 131 -9.01 22.56 10.16
CA ASN A 131 -7.76 23.29 10.27
C ASN A 131 -6.98 23.20 8.96
N PRO A 132 -6.73 24.33 8.24
CA PRO A 132 -6.02 24.32 6.98
C PRO A 132 -4.54 23.91 7.10
N GLU A 133 -3.99 23.86 8.31
CA GLU A 133 -2.61 23.43 8.53
C GLU A 133 -2.45 21.91 8.63
N GLN A 134 -3.56 21.16 8.65
CA GLN A 134 -3.52 19.71 8.67
C GLN A 134 -3.45 19.17 7.25
N ASN A 135 -2.26 18.82 6.81
CA ASN A 135 -2.05 18.10 5.56
C ASN A 135 -2.57 16.66 5.69
N GLY A 136 -3.73 16.40 5.13
CA GLY A 136 -4.34 15.09 5.15
C GLY A 136 -4.56 14.53 3.76
N PHE A 137 -4.64 13.21 3.66
CA PHE A 137 -4.90 12.49 2.43
C PHE A 137 -5.95 11.42 2.65
N ASP A 138 -6.75 11.18 1.63
CA ASP A 138 -7.57 9.99 1.52
C ASP A 138 -6.84 8.99 0.63
N VAL A 139 -6.75 7.75 1.07
CA VAL A 139 -6.03 6.70 0.38
C VAL A 139 -6.98 5.56 0.03
N VAL A 140 -6.96 5.14 -1.22
CA VAL A 140 -7.68 3.95 -1.69
C VAL A 140 -6.66 3.00 -2.30
N ILE A 141 -6.62 1.77 -1.82
CA ILE A 141 -5.74 0.72 -2.32
C ILE A 141 -6.62 -0.45 -2.71
N ASP A 142 -6.63 -0.78 -4.00
CA ASP A 142 -7.28 -1.98 -4.52
C ASP A 142 -6.22 -2.95 -5.02
N ILE A 143 -6.36 -4.21 -4.64
CA ILE A 143 -5.47 -5.29 -5.03
C ILE A 143 -6.29 -6.35 -5.75
N GLY A 144 -5.91 -6.65 -6.98
CA GLY A 144 -6.46 -7.75 -7.75
C GLY A 144 -5.43 -8.84 -7.96
N LEU A 145 -5.85 -10.08 -7.93
CA LEU A 145 -5.05 -11.23 -8.30
C LEU A 145 -5.76 -11.96 -9.44
N THR A 146 -5.07 -12.10 -10.56
CA THR A 146 -5.61 -12.82 -11.73
C THR A 146 -4.71 -13.98 -12.11
N ASP A 147 -5.33 -15.03 -12.66
CA ASP A 147 -4.62 -16.13 -13.29
C ASP A 147 -4.99 -16.24 -14.77
N SER A 148 -4.49 -17.27 -15.46
CA SER A 148 -4.80 -17.52 -16.87
C SER A 148 -6.28 -17.75 -17.17
N ARG A 149 -7.12 -18.02 -16.16
CA ARG A 149 -8.56 -18.25 -16.27
C ARG A 149 -9.39 -16.99 -16.01
N GLY A 150 -8.77 -15.89 -15.60
CA GLY A 150 -9.41 -14.63 -15.29
C GLY A 150 -9.20 -14.21 -13.83
N LYS A 151 -10.05 -13.29 -13.36
CA LYS A 151 -9.92 -12.69 -12.06
C LYS A 151 -10.25 -13.67 -10.94
N VAL A 152 -9.27 -13.94 -10.08
CA VAL A 152 -9.39 -14.90 -8.97
C VAL A 152 -9.78 -14.22 -7.66
N PHE A 153 -9.29 -13.00 -7.40
CA PHE A 153 -9.48 -12.34 -6.12
C PHE A 153 -9.34 -10.82 -6.21
N ASN A 154 -10.12 -10.12 -5.37
CA ASN A 154 -10.00 -8.68 -5.17
C ASN A 154 -10.08 -8.35 -3.69
N ALA A 155 -9.24 -7.43 -3.26
CA ALA A 155 -9.32 -6.81 -1.95
C ALA A 155 -9.11 -5.30 -2.08
N GLY A 156 -9.67 -4.53 -1.16
CA GLY A 156 -9.49 -3.09 -1.13
C GLY A 156 -9.45 -2.53 0.28
N VAL A 157 -8.72 -1.44 0.43
CA VAL A 157 -8.64 -0.65 1.66
C VAL A 157 -8.92 0.79 1.31
N SER A 158 -9.83 1.42 2.05
CA SER A 158 -10.12 2.85 1.92
C SER A 158 -9.89 3.52 3.27
N LEU A 159 -9.04 4.53 3.28
CA LEU A 159 -8.64 5.26 4.46
C LEU A 159 -8.91 6.75 4.25
N LYS A 160 -9.61 7.36 5.20
CA LYS A 160 -9.94 8.78 5.15
C LYS A 160 -9.18 9.56 6.20
N GLY A 161 -8.70 10.74 5.83
CA GLY A 161 -8.08 11.67 6.74
C GLY A 161 -6.75 11.20 7.29
N VAL A 162 -5.94 10.50 6.50
CA VAL A 162 -4.55 10.18 6.87
C VAL A 162 -3.78 11.48 6.99
N GLN A 163 -3.25 11.76 8.19
CA GLN A 163 -2.50 12.98 8.44
C GLN A 163 -1.01 12.72 8.32
N LEU A 164 -0.32 13.70 7.74
CA LEU A 164 1.14 13.75 7.81
C LEU A 164 1.52 14.40 9.14
N ASP A 165 2.25 13.66 9.98
CA ASP A 165 2.86 14.25 11.16
C ASP A 165 4.04 15.12 10.71
N GLU A 166 4.02 16.37 11.16
CA GLU A 166 5.16 17.26 10.97
C GLU A 166 6.36 16.82 11.82
#